data_e8ee2b1eaa59838aefe5ea594bedbde9
#
_entry.id   e8ee2b1eaa59838aefe5ea594bedbde9
#
_cell.length_a   1.000
_cell.length_b   1.000
_cell.length_c   1.000
_cell.angle_alpha   90.00
_cell.angle_beta   90.00
_cell.angle_gamma   90.00
#
_symmetry.space_group_name_H-M   'P 1'
#
loop_
_entity.id
_entity.type
_entity.pdbx_description
1 polymer ?
#
loop_
_entity_poly.entity_id
_entity_poly.type
_entity_poly.pdbx_seq_one_letter_code
_entity_poly.pdbx_strand_id
1 'polypeptide(L)'
;IMTEKAFMNALTVDMALGCSTNTMLHLPAIAKEAGVKLNLDIANEISAKTPNLCHLAPAGHTYMEDLNEAGGVYAVMNELTKLNLLNTDLITATGKTVAENIEGCEIKDTDIIRPVTNPYSTSGGIAVLKGNLAPDGCVVKRSAVAPEMLQHKGSARVFDCEEDAIEAIHAGNIKPGDVVVIRYEGPKGGPGMREMLNPTSAIMGSGLGHCVALITDGR
;
A
#
# COMPACT_ATOMS: atom_id res chain seq x y z
N ILE A 1 4.36 8.88 -22.67
CA ILE A 1 4.80 8.65 -21.28
C ILE A 1 3.74 7.90 -20.50
N MET A 2 2.47 8.39 -20.50
CA MET A 2 1.36 7.81 -19.73
C MET A 2 0.73 6.63 -20.50
N THR A 3 1.39 5.49 -20.49
CA THR A 3 0.94 4.26 -21.14
C THR A 3 0.55 3.21 -20.11
N GLU A 4 -0.22 2.18 -20.50
CA GLU A 4 -0.57 1.06 -19.63
C GLU A 4 0.69 0.41 -19.01
N LYS A 5 1.73 0.18 -19.81
CA LYS A 5 3.02 -0.35 -19.34
C LYS A 5 3.70 0.56 -18.30
N ALA A 6 3.56 1.89 -18.42
CA ALA A 6 4.11 2.82 -17.45
C ALA A 6 3.36 2.73 -16.11
N PHE A 7 2.03 2.54 -16.12
CA PHE A 7 1.25 2.28 -14.92
C PHE A 7 1.59 0.93 -14.30
N MET A 8 1.87 -0.10 -15.10
CA MET A 8 2.36 -1.38 -14.59
C MET A 8 3.71 -1.23 -13.90
N ASN A 9 4.65 -0.44 -14.45
CA ASN A 9 5.91 -0.12 -13.79
C ASN A 9 5.68 0.60 -12.45
N ALA A 10 4.78 1.60 -12.42
CA ALA A 10 4.45 2.32 -11.20
C ALA A 10 3.89 1.40 -10.11
N LEU A 11 2.94 0.52 -10.45
CA LEU A 11 2.41 -0.47 -9.53
C LEU A 11 3.48 -1.47 -9.06
N THR A 12 4.38 -1.91 -9.94
CA THR A 12 5.48 -2.82 -9.57
C THR A 12 6.41 -2.16 -8.55
N VAL A 13 6.79 -0.92 -8.78
CA VAL A 13 7.63 -0.17 -7.83
C VAL A 13 6.89 0.08 -6.51
N ASP A 14 5.60 0.42 -6.56
CA ASP A 14 4.74 0.57 -5.39
C ASP A 14 4.72 -0.70 -4.53
N MET A 15 4.56 -1.87 -5.16
CA MET A 15 4.57 -3.17 -4.47
C MET A 15 5.92 -3.49 -3.83
N ALA A 16 7.02 -3.17 -4.51
CA ALA A 16 8.36 -3.42 -4.01
C ALA A 16 8.74 -2.52 -2.83
N LEU A 17 8.32 -1.27 -2.87
CA LEU A 17 8.55 -0.30 -1.79
C LEU A 17 7.61 -0.51 -0.60
N GLY A 18 6.46 -1.17 -0.79
CA GLY A 18 5.39 -1.24 0.20
C GLY A 18 4.83 0.15 0.51
N CYS A 19 4.46 0.89 -0.54
CA CYS A 19 3.97 2.26 -0.47
C CYS A 19 2.61 2.39 0.25
N SER A 20 1.94 3.50 0.03
CA SER A 20 0.65 3.80 0.63
C SER A 20 -0.52 3.20 -0.17
N THR A 21 -1.58 2.79 0.53
CA THR A 21 -2.87 2.44 -0.09
C THR A 21 -3.45 3.57 -0.94
N ASN A 22 -3.04 4.82 -0.71
CA ASN A 22 -3.40 5.98 -1.54
C ASN A 22 -3.03 5.81 -3.01
N THR A 23 -1.97 5.06 -3.32
CA THR A 23 -1.56 4.74 -4.69
C THR A 23 -2.69 4.07 -5.46
N MET A 24 -3.47 3.22 -4.80
CA MET A 24 -4.59 2.49 -5.40
C MET A 24 -5.80 3.38 -5.70
N LEU A 25 -5.82 4.62 -5.22
CA LEU A 25 -6.78 5.67 -5.59
C LEU A 25 -6.20 6.58 -6.67
N HIS A 26 -4.97 7.03 -6.48
CA HIS A 26 -4.36 8.04 -7.34
C HIS A 26 -3.96 7.48 -8.71
N LEU A 27 -3.35 6.29 -8.79
CA LEU A 27 -2.96 5.71 -10.08
C LEU A 27 -4.16 5.46 -11.00
N PRO A 28 -5.29 4.87 -10.54
CA PRO A 28 -6.50 4.76 -11.37
C PRO A 28 -7.08 6.10 -11.80
N ALA A 29 -7.05 7.12 -10.92
CA ALA A 29 -7.52 8.46 -11.26
C ALA A 29 -6.65 9.11 -12.37
N ILE A 30 -5.32 9.04 -12.22
CA ILE A 30 -4.37 9.54 -13.22
C ILE A 30 -4.51 8.76 -14.54
N ALA A 31 -4.66 7.43 -14.47
CA ALA A 31 -4.84 6.60 -15.65
C ALA A 31 -6.11 6.99 -16.42
N LYS A 32 -7.23 7.23 -15.71
CA LYS A 32 -8.48 7.67 -16.29
C LYS A 32 -8.33 8.99 -17.06
N GLU A 33 -7.69 9.99 -16.44
CA GLU A 33 -7.41 11.29 -17.08
C GLU A 33 -6.47 11.16 -18.30
N ALA A 34 -5.55 10.19 -18.26
CA ALA A 34 -4.66 9.87 -19.38
C ALA A 34 -5.34 9.00 -20.47
N GLY A 35 -6.61 8.62 -20.30
CA GLY A 35 -7.33 7.75 -21.24
C GLY A 35 -6.89 6.29 -21.17
N VAL A 36 -6.20 5.88 -20.11
CA VAL A 36 -5.72 4.50 -19.90
C VAL A 36 -6.67 3.77 -18.94
N LYS A 37 -7.10 2.57 -19.34
CA LYS A 37 -7.91 1.71 -18.46
C LYS A 37 -6.98 0.94 -17.52
N LEU A 38 -7.07 1.24 -16.23
CA LEU A 38 -6.36 0.52 -15.18
C LEU A 38 -7.38 -0.19 -14.29
N ASN A 39 -7.34 -1.53 -14.27
CA ASN A 39 -8.19 -2.33 -13.38
C ASN A 39 -7.42 -2.64 -12.10
N LEU A 40 -8.08 -2.48 -10.94
CA LEU A 40 -7.50 -2.81 -9.63
C LEU A 40 -7.13 -4.29 -9.48
N ASP A 41 -7.77 -5.19 -10.23
CA ASP A 41 -7.46 -6.62 -10.18
C ASP A 41 -6.01 -6.92 -10.60
N ILE A 42 -5.45 -6.10 -11.50
CA ILE A 42 -4.05 -6.24 -11.94
C ILE A 42 -3.05 -6.03 -10.78
N ALA A 43 -3.45 -5.28 -9.74
CA ALA A 43 -2.61 -5.04 -8.58
C ALA A 43 -2.25 -6.34 -7.85
N ASN A 44 -3.20 -7.28 -7.72
CA ASN A 44 -2.93 -8.58 -7.10
C ASN A 44 -2.00 -9.44 -7.97
N GLU A 45 -2.13 -9.38 -9.29
CA GLU A 45 -1.25 -10.12 -10.20
C GLU A 45 0.18 -9.59 -10.14
N ILE A 46 0.35 -8.26 -10.09
CA ILE A 46 1.65 -7.61 -9.94
C ILE A 46 2.20 -7.90 -8.54
N SER A 47 1.39 -7.76 -7.49
CA SER A 47 1.79 -8.03 -6.11
C SER A 47 2.30 -9.47 -5.93
N ALA A 48 1.66 -10.45 -6.56
CA ALA A 48 2.06 -11.85 -6.47
C ALA A 48 3.45 -12.15 -7.05
N LYS A 49 3.92 -11.32 -8.00
CA LYS A 49 5.19 -11.50 -8.71
C LYS A 49 6.30 -10.58 -8.21
N THR A 50 5.94 -9.52 -7.49
CA THR A 50 6.87 -8.46 -7.08
C THR A 50 7.27 -8.66 -5.63
N PRO A 51 8.54 -8.90 -5.31
CA PRO A 51 8.98 -8.99 -3.92
C PRO A 51 8.91 -7.62 -3.23
N ASN A 52 8.61 -7.62 -1.93
CA ASN A 52 8.70 -6.42 -1.11
C ASN A 52 10.15 -6.25 -0.63
N LEU A 53 10.79 -5.15 -1.03
CA LEU A 53 12.22 -4.90 -0.81
C LEU A 53 12.50 -3.87 0.27
N CYS A 54 11.49 -3.11 0.70
CA CYS A 54 11.66 -2.03 1.67
C CYS A 54 10.61 -2.09 2.76
N HIS A 55 10.99 -1.65 3.97
CA HIS A 55 10.11 -1.61 5.13
C HIS A 55 10.08 -0.19 5.71
N LEU A 56 9.45 0.72 4.95
CA LEU A 56 9.40 2.14 5.25
C LEU A 56 8.35 2.46 6.32
N ALA A 57 8.59 3.51 7.11
CA ALA A 57 7.62 4.03 8.07
C ALA A 57 6.28 4.36 7.37
N PRO A 58 5.13 4.10 8.02
CA PRO A 58 4.94 3.61 9.40
C PRO A 58 4.98 2.08 9.55
N ALA A 59 5.13 1.29 8.49
CA ALA A 59 5.20 -0.17 8.56
C ALA A 59 6.52 -0.68 9.14
N GLY A 60 7.60 0.09 8.98
CA GLY A 60 8.92 -0.15 9.55
C GLY A 60 9.48 1.10 10.20
N HIS A 61 10.79 1.08 10.46
CA HIS A 61 11.51 2.17 11.13
C HIS A 61 12.38 2.99 10.18
N THR A 62 12.42 2.65 8.90
CA THR A 62 13.23 3.30 7.87
C THR A 62 12.44 4.47 7.26
N TYR A 63 13.07 5.62 7.13
CA TYR A 63 12.47 6.81 6.55
C TYR A 63 12.88 7.01 5.08
N MET A 64 12.27 7.98 4.41
CA MET A 64 12.58 8.28 3.00
C MET A 64 13.99 8.84 2.80
N GLU A 65 14.55 9.48 3.81
CA GLU A 65 15.96 9.95 3.82
C GLU A 65 16.90 8.76 3.75
N ASP A 66 16.68 7.76 4.61
CA ASP A 66 17.46 6.52 4.65
C ASP A 66 17.36 5.77 3.31
N LEU A 67 16.15 5.69 2.75
CA LEU A 67 15.94 5.09 1.42
C LEU A 67 16.76 5.81 0.35
N ASN A 68 16.77 7.15 0.36
CA ASN A 68 17.52 7.95 -0.60
C ASN A 68 19.04 7.69 -0.49
N GLU A 69 19.56 7.62 0.74
CA GLU A 69 20.98 7.33 1.00
C GLU A 69 21.35 5.91 0.58
N ALA A 70 20.46 4.95 0.77
CA ALA A 70 20.63 3.55 0.38
C ALA A 70 20.60 3.31 -1.15
N GLY A 71 20.33 4.35 -1.95
CA GLY A 71 20.31 4.29 -3.41
C GLY A 71 18.99 4.75 -4.03
N GLY A 72 17.98 4.99 -3.20
CA GLY A 72 16.70 5.57 -3.60
C GLY A 72 15.83 4.65 -4.45
N VAL A 73 14.75 5.22 -4.98
CA VAL A 73 13.78 4.50 -5.83
C VAL A 73 14.44 3.92 -7.08
N TYR A 74 15.43 4.58 -7.65
CA TYR A 74 16.13 4.10 -8.84
C TYR A 74 16.93 2.83 -8.57
N ALA A 75 17.54 2.70 -7.39
CA ALA A 75 18.20 1.45 -7.02
C ALA A 75 17.20 0.30 -6.86
N VAL A 76 16.02 0.56 -6.27
CA VAL A 76 14.93 -0.43 -6.21
C VAL A 76 14.47 -0.82 -7.62
N MET A 77 14.29 0.15 -8.52
CA MET A 77 13.92 -0.13 -9.92
C MET A 77 14.97 -0.97 -10.63
N ASN A 78 16.26 -0.62 -10.47
CA ASN A 78 17.35 -1.39 -11.05
C ASN A 78 17.40 -2.82 -10.50
N GLU A 79 17.18 -3.00 -9.21
CA GLU A 79 17.11 -4.32 -8.58
C GLU A 79 15.98 -5.19 -9.16
N LEU A 80 14.80 -4.60 -9.41
CA LEU A 80 13.66 -5.28 -10.02
C LEU A 80 13.89 -5.73 -11.46
N THR A 81 14.81 -5.10 -12.19
CA THR A 81 15.16 -5.53 -13.56
C THR A 81 15.79 -6.91 -13.60
N LYS A 82 16.44 -7.36 -12.53
CA LYS A 82 17.01 -8.71 -12.41
C LYS A 82 15.95 -9.81 -12.49
N LEU A 83 14.70 -9.47 -12.20
CA LEU A 83 13.54 -10.36 -12.31
C LEU A 83 12.69 -10.08 -13.57
N ASN A 84 13.12 -9.18 -14.45
CA ASN A 84 12.37 -8.73 -15.63
C ASN A 84 10.96 -8.20 -15.30
N LEU A 85 10.80 -7.52 -14.17
CA LEU A 85 9.51 -7.01 -13.70
C LEU A 85 9.15 -5.63 -14.24
N LEU A 86 10.10 -4.92 -14.86
CA LEU A 86 9.90 -3.58 -15.40
C LEU A 86 10.00 -3.53 -16.94
N ASN A 87 9.16 -2.71 -17.54
CA ASN A 87 9.28 -2.32 -18.94
C ASN A 87 10.30 -1.19 -19.05
N THR A 88 11.56 -1.54 -19.34
CA THR A 88 12.68 -0.60 -19.26
C THR A 88 12.89 0.24 -20.52
N ASP A 89 12.24 -0.12 -21.63
CA ASP A 89 12.27 0.56 -22.93
C ASP A 89 11.39 1.81 -23.00
N LEU A 90 10.57 2.07 -21.97
CA LEU A 90 9.64 3.19 -21.95
C LEU A 90 10.34 4.53 -21.76
N ILE A 91 9.92 5.52 -22.57
CA ILE A 91 10.39 6.89 -22.43
C ILE A 91 9.82 7.54 -21.18
N THR A 92 10.62 8.35 -20.50
CA THR A 92 10.24 9.02 -19.27
C THR A 92 10.21 10.55 -19.45
N ALA A 93 9.84 11.29 -18.40
CA ALA A 93 9.82 12.76 -18.39
C ALA A 93 11.20 13.38 -18.56
N THR A 94 12.30 12.62 -18.33
CA THR A 94 13.67 13.11 -18.57
C THR A 94 14.07 13.11 -20.05
N GLY A 95 13.21 12.57 -20.95
CA GLY A 95 13.54 12.35 -22.34
C GLY A 95 14.39 11.10 -22.60
N LYS A 96 14.74 10.35 -21.53
CA LYS A 96 15.46 9.08 -21.59
C LYS A 96 14.52 7.92 -21.29
N THR A 97 14.94 6.71 -21.61
CA THR A 97 14.24 5.49 -21.24
C THR A 97 14.36 5.22 -19.72
N VAL A 98 13.53 4.32 -19.22
CA VAL A 98 13.67 3.80 -17.86
C VAL A 98 15.05 3.17 -17.67
N ALA A 99 15.50 2.34 -18.62
CA ALA A 99 16.83 1.71 -18.58
C ALA A 99 17.94 2.74 -18.40
N GLU A 100 17.96 3.78 -19.23
CA GLU A 100 18.99 4.84 -19.16
C GLU A 100 18.96 5.63 -17.86
N ASN A 101 17.78 5.80 -17.24
CA ASN A 101 17.66 6.52 -15.99
C ASN A 101 18.13 5.72 -14.78
N ILE A 102 18.02 4.39 -14.82
CA ILE A 102 18.38 3.51 -13.69
C ILE A 102 19.76 2.86 -13.87
N GLU A 103 20.43 3.11 -14.99
CA GLU A 103 21.78 2.58 -15.25
C GLU A 103 22.75 2.99 -14.17
N GLY A 104 23.45 2.01 -13.58
CA GLY A 104 24.41 2.22 -12.51
C GLY A 104 23.82 2.61 -11.14
N CYS A 105 22.49 2.62 -11.00
CA CYS A 105 21.83 2.85 -9.72
C CYS A 105 21.84 1.55 -8.91
N GLU A 106 22.76 1.44 -7.94
CA GLU A 106 22.95 0.24 -7.12
C GLU A 106 22.44 0.45 -5.70
N ILE A 107 22.08 -0.67 -5.04
CA ILE A 107 21.78 -0.69 -3.61
C ILE A 107 23.10 -0.43 -2.85
N LYS A 108 23.11 0.59 -2.01
CA LYS A 108 24.25 0.97 -1.16
C LYS A 108 24.14 0.41 0.25
N ASP A 109 22.91 0.14 0.71
CA ASP A 109 22.61 -0.42 2.01
C ASP A 109 21.52 -1.50 1.90
N THR A 110 21.91 -2.75 2.17
CA THR A 110 21.03 -3.92 2.08
C THR A 110 20.14 -4.12 3.30
N ASP A 111 20.34 -3.38 4.37
CA ASP A 111 19.45 -3.38 5.53
C ASP A 111 18.21 -2.50 5.27
N ILE A 112 18.34 -1.53 4.38
CA ILE A 112 17.27 -0.60 3.99
C ILE A 112 16.56 -1.07 2.71
N ILE A 113 17.32 -1.35 1.65
CA ILE A 113 16.82 -1.91 0.39
C ILE A 113 17.32 -3.33 0.27
N ARG A 114 16.47 -4.31 0.48
CA ARG A 114 16.85 -5.72 0.35
C ARG A 114 17.00 -6.13 -1.11
N PRO A 115 17.98 -6.99 -1.43
CA PRO A 115 18.07 -7.54 -2.78
C PRO A 115 16.92 -8.52 -3.05
N VAL A 116 16.59 -8.71 -4.34
CA VAL A 116 15.53 -9.64 -4.78
C VAL A 116 15.77 -11.09 -4.34
N THR A 117 17.01 -11.44 -4.01
CA THR A 117 17.38 -12.76 -3.49
C THR A 117 17.09 -12.94 -2.00
N ASN A 118 16.84 -11.84 -1.27
CA ASN A 118 16.54 -11.87 0.18
C ASN A 118 15.51 -10.78 0.54
N PRO A 119 14.30 -10.78 -0.05
CA PRO A 119 13.29 -9.76 0.21
C PRO A 119 12.66 -9.89 1.61
N TYR A 120 11.95 -8.84 2.08
CA TYR A 120 11.08 -8.92 3.27
C TYR A 120 9.93 -9.89 3.05
N SER A 121 9.38 -9.91 1.84
CA SER A 121 8.33 -10.83 1.40
C SER A 121 8.51 -11.14 -0.07
N THR A 122 8.15 -12.35 -0.48
CA THR A 122 8.12 -12.77 -1.90
C THR A 122 6.97 -12.15 -2.69
N SER A 123 6.05 -11.46 -2.01
CA SER A 123 4.92 -10.76 -2.62
C SER A 123 4.87 -9.30 -2.16
N GLY A 124 4.22 -8.45 -2.95
CA GLY A 124 4.16 -7.01 -2.74
C GLY A 124 3.45 -6.56 -1.47
N GLY A 125 3.68 -5.31 -1.12
CA GLY A 125 3.22 -4.71 0.13
C GLY A 125 1.73 -4.35 0.17
N ILE A 126 1.02 -4.39 -0.96
CA ILE A 126 -0.41 -4.04 -1.05
C ILE A 126 -1.19 -5.23 -1.60
N ALA A 127 -2.42 -5.42 -1.11
CA ALA A 127 -3.37 -6.41 -1.62
C ALA A 127 -4.75 -5.79 -1.80
N VAL A 128 -5.46 -6.23 -2.84
CA VAL A 128 -6.88 -5.94 -3.08
C VAL A 128 -7.69 -7.16 -2.64
N LEU A 129 -8.55 -6.98 -1.65
CA LEU A 129 -9.42 -8.03 -1.12
C LEU A 129 -10.82 -7.88 -1.71
N LYS A 130 -11.51 -8.99 -1.91
CA LYS A 130 -12.90 -9.02 -2.39
C LYS A 130 -13.77 -9.90 -1.50
N GLY A 131 -15.02 -9.52 -1.36
CA GLY A 131 -15.99 -10.27 -0.59
C GLY A 131 -17.38 -9.66 -0.70
N ASN A 132 -18.35 -10.23 0.01
CA ASN A 132 -19.73 -9.72 0.00
C ASN A 132 -19.88 -8.31 0.58
N LEU A 133 -18.96 -7.90 1.47
CA LEU A 133 -18.92 -6.55 2.03
C LEU A 133 -18.32 -5.52 1.04
N ALA A 134 -17.33 -5.95 0.26
CA ALA A 134 -16.64 -5.13 -0.73
C ALA A 134 -16.50 -5.92 -2.06
N PRO A 135 -17.59 -6.08 -2.83
CA PRO A 135 -17.58 -6.89 -4.06
C PRO A 135 -16.67 -6.30 -5.15
N ASP A 136 -16.55 -4.97 -5.20
CA ASP A 136 -15.69 -4.26 -6.14
C ASP A 136 -14.23 -4.18 -5.66
N GLY A 137 -13.97 -4.60 -4.43
CA GLY A 137 -12.65 -4.65 -3.82
C GLY A 137 -12.44 -3.64 -2.70
N CYS A 138 -11.55 -3.97 -1.79
CA CYS A 138 -10.96 -3.06 -0.82
C CYS A 138 -9.45 -3.26 -0.76
N VAL A 139 -8.73 -2.25 -0.30
CA VAL A 139 -7.27 -2.22 -0.32
C VAL A 139 -6.72 -2.35 1.09
N VAL A 140 -5.69 -3.16 1.25
CA VAL A 140 -4.95 -3.29 2.51
C VAL A 140 -3.45 -3.17 2.26
N LYS A 141 -2.76 -2.45 3.13
CA LYS A 141 -1.30 -2.44 3.18
C LYS A 141 -0.84 -3.71 3.89
N ARG A 142 -0.70 -4.80 3.13
CA ARG A 142 -0.35 -6.12 3.64
C ARG A 142 0.98 -6.12 4.38
N SER A 143 1.96 -5.33 3.93
CA SER A 143 3.27 -5.20 4.56
C SER A 143 3.21 -4.62 5.98
N ALA A 144 2.11 -3.98 6.37
CA ALA A 144 1.88 -3.42 7.69
C ALA A 144 0.95 -4.28 8.57
N VAL A 145 0.43 -5.39 8.04
CA VAL A 145 -0.45 -6.29 8.80
C VAL A 145 0.40 -7.29 9.58
N ALA A 146 0.16 -7.38 10.88
CA ALA A 146 0.80 -8.39 11.72
C ALA A 146 0.42 -9.80 11.25
N PRO A 147 1.35 -10.78 11.28
CA PRO A 147 1.10 -12.12 10.74
C PRO A 147 -0.16 -12.79 11.32
N GLU A 148 -0.45 -12.60 12.60
CA GLU A 148 -1.63 -13.11 13.29
C GLU A 148 -2.94 -12.47 12.84
N MET A 149 -2.88 -11.27 12.22
CA MET A 149 -4.03 -10.53 11.71
C MET A 149 -4.31 -10.76 10.22
N LEU A 150 -3.49 -11.57 9.53
CA LEU A 150 -3.76 -11.96 8.13
C LEU A 150 -5.05 -12.77 7.98
N GLN A 151 -5.51 -13.40 9.07
CA GLN A 151 -6.82 -14.02 9.17
C GLN A 151 -7.48 -13.54 10.46
N HIS A 152 -8.59 -12.82 10.35
CA HIS A 152 -9.30 -12.29 11.50
C HIS A 152 -10.81 -12.50 11.36
N LYS A 153 -11.45 -12.83 12.48
CA LYS A 153 -12.89 -12.95 12.61
C LYS A 153 -13.32 -12.36 13.95
N GLY A 154 -14.28 -11.45 13.93
CA GLY A 154 -14.72 -10.77 15.13
C GLY A 154 -16.10 -10.16 15.01
N SER A 155 -16.60 -9.64 16.14
CA SER A 155 -17.84 -8.89 16.20
C SER A 155 -17.66 -7.51 15.58
N ALA A 156 -18.55 -7.11 14.68
CA ALA A 156 -18.52 -5.78 14.10
C ALA A 156 -18.98 -4.72 15.12
N ARG A 157 -18.17 -3.68 15.28
CA ARG A 157 -18.48 -2.45 16.03
C ARG A 157 -18.64 -1.35 14.99
N VAL A 158 -19.89 -1.01 14.66
CA VAL A 158 -20.21 -0.14 13.53
C VAL A 158 -20.45 1.28 14.01
N PHE A 159 -19.81 2.24 13.34
CA PHE A 159 -19.90 3.67 13.57
C PHE A 159 -20.21 4.40 12.26
N ASP A 160 -21.00 5.46 12.34
CA ASP A 160 -21.44 6.23 11.18
C ASP A 160 -20.56 7.46 10.91
N CYS A 161 -19.55 7.68 11.76
CA CYS A 161 -18.51 8.68 11.57
C CYS A 161 -17.22 8.29 12.30
N GLU A 162 -16.12 8.94 11.95
CA GLU A 162 -14.81 8.76 12.54
C GLU A 162 -14.79 9.13 14.02
N GLU A 163 -15.45 10.22 14.37
CA GLU A 163 -15.46 10.81 15.72
C GLU A 163 -16.05 9.85 16.74
N ASP A 164 -17.20 9.23 16.44
CA ASP A 164 -17.85 8.27 17.32
C ASP A 164 -16.98 7.01 17.53
N ALA A 165 -16.28 6.58 16.49
CA ALA A 165 -15.35 5.46 16.59
C ALA A 165 -14.17 5.78 17.52
N ILE A 166 -13.59 6.97 17.39
CA ILE A 166 -12.48 7.43 18.25
C ILE A 166 -12.94 7.53 19.70
N GLU A 167 -14.10 8.11 19.97
CA GLU A 167 -14.68 8.21 21.31
C GLU A 167 -14.85 6.80 21.93
N ALA A 168 -15.41 5.85 21.17
CA ALA A 168 -15.59 4.48 21.63
C ALA A 168 -14.27 3.75 21.92
N ILE A 169 -13.22 4.00 21.12
CA ILE A 169 -11.88 3.44 21.34
C ILE A 169 -11.30 3.98 22.64
N HIS A 170 -11.32 5.31 22.83
CA HIS A 170 -10.78 5.96 24.04
C HIS A 170 -11.58 5.61 25.32
N ALA A 171 -12.90 5.43 25.21
CA ALA A 171 -13.74 4.96 26.29
C ALA A 171 -13.51 3.48 26.67
N GLY A 172 -12.66 2.74 25.92
CA GLY A 172 -12.41 1.33 26.14
C GLY A 172 -13.58 0.42 25.77
N ASN A 173 -14.47 0.87 24.89
CA ASN A 173 -15.62 0.10 24.42
C ASN A 173 -15.26 -0.90 23.32
N ILE A 174 -14.09 -0.77 22.71
CA ILE A 174 -13.54 -1.73 21.74
C ILE A 174 -12.75 -2.78 22.50
N LYS A 175 -13.00 -4.04 22.18
CA LYS A 175 -12.39 -5.19 22.86
C LYS A 175 -11.48 -5.98 21.92
N PRO A 176 -10.47 -6.71 22.44
CA PRO A 176 -9.71 -7.66 21.65
C PRO A 176 -10.62 -8.60 20.85
N GLY A 177 -10.35 -8.74 19.57
CA GLY A 177 -11.13 -9.54 18.65
C GLY A 177 -12.24 -8.80 17.90
N ASP A 178 -12.54 -7.55 18.25
CA ASP A 178 -13.54 -6.75 17.53
C ASP A 178 -13.06 -6.35 16.12
N VAL A 179 -14.02 -6.05 15.25
CA VAL A 179 -13.82 -5.40 13.95
C VAL A 179 -14.50 -4.03 14.00
N VAL A 180 -13.71 -2.97 14.02
CA VAL A 180 -14.21 -1.60 13.93
C VAL A 180 -14.60 -1.31 12.49
N VAL A 181 -15.83 -0.88 12.27
CA VAL A 181 -16.36 -0.52 10.95
C VAL A 181 -16.81 0.93 10.97
N ILE A 182 -16.13 1.78 10.21
CA ILE A 182 -16.48 3.20 10.06
C ILE A 182 -17.03 3.39 8.66
N ARG A 183 -18.26 3.85 8.57
CA ARG A 183 -18.99 4.02 7.31
C ARG A 183 -19.42 5.46 7.08
N TYR A 184 -19.82 5.77 5.83
CA TYR A 184 -20.27 7.11 5.39
C TYR A 184 -19.17 8.19 5.42
N GLU A 185 -17.91 7.78 5.36
CA GLU A 185 -16.75 8.67 5.26
C GLU A 185 -16.15 8.71 3.84
N GLY A 186 -16.65 7.86 2.97
CA GLY A 186 -16.25 7.76 1.57
C GLY A 186 -16.99 8.72 0.64
N PRO A 187 -16.76 8.62 -0.68
CA PRO A 187 -17.35 9.52 -1.68
C PRO A 187 -18.85 9.28 -1.92
N LYS A 188 -19.39 8.13 -1.52
CA LYS A 188 -20.83 7.83 -1.64
C LYS A 188 -21.51 8.00 -0.29
N GLY A 189 -22.15 9.15 -0.10
CA GLY A 189 -22.95 9.43 1.09
C GLY A 189 -22.19 10.02 2.27
N GLY A 190 -20.92 10.29 2.10
CA GLY A 190 -20.07 10.92 3.12
C GLY A 190 -19.36 12.17 2.61
N PRO A 191 -18.47 12.77 3.43
CA PRO A 191 -17.73 13.98 3.08
C PRO A 191 -16.65 13.76 2.00
N GLY A 192 -16.40 12.50 1.63
CA GLY A 192 -15.47 12.11 0.58
C GLY A 192 -14.07 11.76 1.09
N MET A 193 -13.71 10.50 1.09
CA MET A 193 -12.35 9.98 1.26
C MET A 193 -11.56 10.55 2.44
N ARG A 194 -12.18 10.69 3.61
CA ARG A 194 -11.47 11.08 4.85
C ARG A 194 -10.39 10.05 5.17
N GLU A 195 -9.24 10.56 5.60
CA GLU A 195 -8.11 9.72 6.00
C GLU A 195 -8.31 9.19 7.43
N MET A 196 -8.27 7.87 7.60
CA MET A 196 -8.51 7.19 8.87
C MET A 196 -7.23 7.05 9.71
N LEU A 197 -6.40 8.10 9.77
CA LEU A 197 -5.19 8.10 10.56
C LEU A 197 -5.49 8.10 12.07
N ASN A 198 -6.46 8.91 12.51
CA ASN A 198 -6.77 9.06 13.92
C ASN A 198 -7.36 7.77 14.54
N PRO A 199 -8.36 7.09 13.93
CA PRO A 199 -8.86 5.82 14.46
C PRO A 199 -7.78 4.74 14.49
N THR A 200 -6.94 4.63 13.47
CA THR A 200 -5.83 3.66 13.45
C THR A 200 -4.81 3.96 14.55
N SER A 201 -4.46 5.23 14.74
CA SER A 201 -3.56 5.66 15.82
C SER A 201 -4.17 5.41 17.21
N ALA A 202 -5.48 5.63 17.38
CA ALA A 202 -6.18 5.37 18.64
C ALA A 202 -6.19 3.86 18.97
N ILE A 203 -6.44 2.98 17.98
CA ILE A 203 -6.38 1.52 18.16
C ILE A 203 -4.96 1.10 18.55
N MET A 204 -3.94 1.61 17.84
CA MET A 204 -2.54 1.29 18.14
C MET A 204 -2.14 1.79 19.53
N GLY A 205 -2.49 3.05 19.87
CA GLY A 205 -2.20 3.67 21.15
C GLY A 205 -2.89 2.99 22.35
N SER A 206 -4.04 2.34 22.10
CA SER A 206 -4.76 1.53 23.10
C SER A 206 -4.21 0.10 23.24
N GLY A 207 -3.14 -0.26 22.50
CA GLY A 207 -2.54 -1.60 22.53
C GLY A 207 -3.37 -2.67 21.82
N LEU A 208 -4.33 -2.27 20.97
CA LEU A 208 -5.27 -3.17 20.30
C LEU A 208 -4.85 -3.51 18.85
N GLY A 209 -3.77 -2.93 18.32
CA GLY A 209 -3.37 -3.04 16.93
C GLY A 209 -3.06 -4.46 16.43
N HIS A 210 -2.79 -5.39 17.34
CA HIS A 210 -2.51 -6.80 17.04
C HIS A 210 -3.72 -7.73 17.20
N CYS A 211 -4.90 -7.20 17.54
CA CYS A 211 -6.08 -8.02 17.82
C CYS A 211 -7.42 -7.37 17.42
N VAL A 212 -7.40 -6.18 16.84
CA VAL A 212 -8.58 -5.47 16.32
C VAL A 212 -8.34 -5.12 14.87
N ALA A 213 -9.31 -5.41 14.00
CA ALA A 213 -9.30 -4.99 12.61
C ALA A 213 -10.12 -3.69 12.44
N LEU A 214 -9.76 -2.87 11.43
CA LEU A 214 -10.51 -1.69 11.03
C LEU A 214 -10.90 -1.78 9.57
N ILE A 215 -12.14 -1.46 9.27
CA ILE A 215 -12.71 -1.39 7.91
C ILE A 215 -13.39 -0.03 7.76
N THR A 216 -13.18 0.63 6.63
CA THR A 216 -13.82 1.92 6.32
C THR A 216 -14.06 2.07 4.82
N ASP A 217 -15.03 2.90 4.44
CA ASP A 217 -15.23 3.41 3.08
C ASP A 217 -14.48 4.75 2.84
N GLY A 218 -13.84 5.28 3.89
CA GLY A 218 -12.81 6.31 3.79
C GLY A 218 -11.47 5.73 3.29
N ARG A 219 -10.36 6.34 3.67
CA ARG A 219 -9.03 5.89 3.26
C ARG A 219 -7.99 5.91 4.39
#